data_e2523de98f5e5eb2f11c1521d0c40824
#
_entry.id   e2523de98f5e5eb2f11c1521d0c40824
#
_cell.length_a   1.000
_cell.length_b   1.000
_cell.length_c   1.000
_cell.angle_alpha   90.00
_cell.angle_beta   90.00
_cell.angle_gamma   90.00
#
_symmetry.space_group_name_H-M   'P 1'
#
loop_
_entity.id
_entity.type
_entity.pdbx_description
1 polymer ?
#
loop_
_entity_poly.entity_id
_entity_poly.type
_entity_poly.pdbx_seq_one_letter_code
_entity_poly.pdbx_strand_id
1 'polypeptide(L)'
;STLMRSSAASDVYKRQFPCNGRFNDRQKLLYECIYNTSEYMFSTLKPGVPLLDVDKIIRKYTFEQLKEAGVCKNFEDIGTYMWHGGAHHVGFDVHDVVEGSGLAVPGVVFCVDIGVYHEEWGIGFRLEDNCLITEDGCENLSRAIPRQIDEIEAFMGRR
;
A
#
# COMPACT_ATOMS: atom_id res chain seq x y z
N SER A 1 2.44 20.39 13.94
CA SER A 1 1.78 19.26 13.29
C SER A 1 0.44 19.06 13.98
N THR A 2 -0.63 19.40 13.31
CA THR A 2 -1.99 19.20 13.82
C THR A 2 -2.31 17.73 13.61
N LEU A 3 -2.41 16.98 14.71
CA LEU A 3 -3.02 15.65 14.73
C LEU A 3 -4.50 15.83 14.38
N MET A 4 -4.84 15.74 13.11
CA MET A 4 -6.21 15.58 12.69
C MET A 4 -6.63 14.14 13.03
N ARG A 5 -7.33 13.96 14.12
CA ARG A 5 -8.11 12.75 14.36
C ARG A 5 -9.23 12.73 13.32
N SER A 6 -9.05 11.94 12.28
CA SER A 6 -10.15 11.63 11.38
C SER A 6 -11.09 10.69 12.10
N SER A 7 -12.24 11.19 12.50
CA SER A 7 -13.31 10.39 13.09
C SER A 7 -14.17 9.66 12.06
N ALA A 8 -13.72 9.58 10.82
CA ALA A 8 -14.45 8.92 9.73
C ALA A 8 -13.46 8.13 8.87
N ALA A 9 -12.94 7.05 9.41
CA ALA A 9 -12.02 6.16 8.69
C ALA A 9 -12.75 5.02 7.96
N SER A 10 -14.00 5.21 7.58
CA SER A 10 -14.77 4.21 6.85
C SER A 10 -14.37 4.08 5.38
N ASP A 11 -13.51 4.98 4.88
CA ASP A 11 -12.99 4.93 3.52
C ASP A 11 -11.59 5.56 3.51
N VAL A 12 -10.57 4.71 3.65
CA VAL A 12 -9.18 5.14 3.71
C VAL A 12 -8.47 4.67 2.45
N TYR A 13 -8.08 5.61 1.62
CA TYR A 13 -7.14 5.36 0.52
C TYR A 13 -6.15 6.51 0.41
N LYS A 14 -4.93 6.21 -0.01
CA LYS A 14 -3.90 7.22 -0.25
C LYS A 14 -3.25 7.03 -1.61
N ARG A 15 -3.06 8.15 -2.29
CA ARG A 15 -2.35 8.25 -3.56
C ARG A 15 -1.38 9.41 -3.45
N GLN A 16 -0.12 9.12 -3.15
CA GLN A 16 0.91 10.14 -3.16
C GLN A 16 1.61 10.15 -4.52
N PHE A 17 1.73 11.32 -5.10
CA PHE A 17 2.38 11.55 -6.38
C PHE A 17 3.04 12.95 -6.38
N PRO A 18 3.98 13.22 -7.32
CA PRO A 18 4.64 14.52 -7.39
C PRO A 18 3.64 15.66 -7.63
N CYS A 19 3.79 16.78 -6.89
CA CYS A 19 2.87 17.93 -6.99
C CYS A 19 2.81 18.56 -8.40
N ASN A 20 3.91 18.43 -9.18
CA ASN A 20 3.96 18.89 -10.57
C ASN A 20 3.30 17.92 -11.57
N GLY A 21 2.77 16.77 -11.07
CA GLY A 21 2.15 15.75 -11.89
C GLY A 21 3.10 14.99 -12.83
N ARG A 22 4.41 15.00 -12.54
CA ARG A 22 5.43 14.30 -13.32
C ARG A 22 6.40 13.58 -12.42
N PHE A 23 6.65 12.32 -12.71
CA PHE A 23 7.61 11.50 -11.99
C PHE A 23 9.00 11.60 -12.62
N ASN A 24 10.04 11.89 -11.83
CA ASN A 24 11.42 11.68 -12.25
C ASN A 24 11.82 10.20 -12.06
N ASP A 25 13.01 9.81 -12.55
CA ASP A 25 13.45 8.41 -12.56
C ASP A 25 13.48 7.77 -11.15
N ARG A 26 13.96 8.49 -10.13
CA ARG A 26 13.97 7.99 -8.74
C ARG A 26 12.56 7.84 -8.18
N GLN A 27 11.68 8.77 -8.49
CA GLN A 27 10.27 8.71 -8.09
C GLN A 27 9.55 7.56 -8.77
N LYS A 28 9.77 7.34 -10.07
CA LYS A 28 9.25 6.18 -10.81
C LYS A 28 9.68 4.88 -10.15
N LEU A 29 10.98 4.73 -9.91
CA LEU A 29 11.54 3.52 -9.32
C LEU A 29 10.86 3.17 -7.98
N LEU A 30 10.77 4.12 -7.03
CA LEU A 30 10.12 3.86 -5.74
C LEU A 30 8.62 3.62 -5.88
N TYR A 31 7.96 4.39 -6.75
CA TYR A 31 6.51 4.23 -6.96
C TYR A 31 6.18 2.88 -7.60
N GLU A 32 6.95 2.43 -8.59
CA GLU A 32 6.79 1.12 -9.21
C GLU A 32 6.97 -0.02 -8.20
N CYS A 33 7.93 0.09 -7.26
CA CYS A 33 8.09 -0.88 -6.18
C CYS A 33 6.82 -1.03 -5.33
N ILE A 34 6.20 0.07 -4.92
CA ILE A 34 4.96 0.01 -4.12
C ILE A 34 3.76 -0.43 -4.96
N TYR A 35 3.68 -0.01 -6.22
CA TYR A 35 2.63 -0.42 -7.13
C TYR A 35 2.67 -1.94 -7.38
N ASN A 36 3.83 -2.48 -7.73
CA ASN A 36 4.02 -3.91 -7.95
C ASN A 36 3.71 -4.73 -6.69
N THR A 37 4.09 -4.21 -5.51
CA THR A 37 3.76 -4.85 -4.23
C THR A 37 2.25 -4.85 -3.99
N SER A 38 1.56 -3.76 -4.30
CA SER A 38 0.09 -3.69 -4.19
C SER A 38 -0.59 -4.70 -5.12
N GLU A 39 -0.18 -4.76 -6.40
CA GLU A 39 -0.72 -5.73 -7.37
C GLU A 39 -0.46 -7.19 -6.92
N TYR A 40 0.74 -7.47 -6.41
CA TYR A 40 1.04 -8.78 -5.85
C TYR A 40 0.11 -9.14 -4.70
N MET A 41 -0.18 -8.19 -3.79
CA MET A 41 -1.10 -8.43 -2.68
C MET A 41 -2.51 -8.75 -3.18
N PHE A 42 -3.05 -7.98 -4.14
CA PHE A 42 -4.36 -8.26 -4.72
C PHE A 42 -4.42 -9.60 -5.47
N SER A 43 -3.30 -10.11 -5.97
CA SER A 43 -3.22 -11.44 -6.58
C SER A 43 -3.10 -12.59 -5.56
N THR A 44 -2.67 -12.28 -4.34
CA THR A 44 -2.32 -13.29 -3.31
C THR A 44 -3.41 -13.42 -2.24
N LEU A 45 -4.09 -12.30 -1.93
CA LEU A 45 -5.10 -12.27 -0.88
C LEU A 45 -6.35 -13.05 -1.27
N LYS A 46 -6.75 -13.96 -0.37
CA LYS A 46 -7.92 -14.82 -0.52
C LYS A 46 -8.36 -15.34 0.84
N PRO A 47 -9.54 -15.97 0.96
CA PRO A 47 -9.95 -16.61 2.20
C PRO A 47 -8.91 -17.59 2.75
N GLY A 48 -8.74 -17.57 4.08
CA GLY A 48 -7.79 -18.42 4.81
C GLY A 48 -6.40 -17.82 4.99
N VAL A 49 -6.06 -16.70 4.36
CA VAL A 49 -4.79 -16.01 4.61
C VAL A 49 -4.81 -15.43 6.03
N PRO A 50 -3.79 -15.71 6.88
CA PRO A 50 -3.69 -15.09 8.18
C PRO A 50 -3.45 -13.57 8.05
N LEU A 51 -4.34 -12.75 8.60
CA LEU A 51 -4.27 -11.28 8.47
C LEU A 51 -3.01 -10.71 9.14
N LEU A 52 -2.50 -11.37 10.20
CA LEU A 52 -1.24 -11.01 10.85
C LEU A 52 0.00 -11.26 9.98
N ASP A 53 -0.11 -12.10 8.95
CA ASP A 53 1.01 -12.38 8.05
C ASP A 53 1.05 -11.41 6.84
N VAL A 54 -0.01 -10.64 6.61
CA VAL A 54 -0.10 -9.72 5.47
C VAL A 54 1.05 -8.70 5.48
N ASP A 55 1.36 -8.09 6.63
CA ASP A 55 2.50 -7.17 6.73
C ASP A 55 3.85 -7.84 6.41
N LYS A 56 4.06 -9.07 6.85
CA LYS A 56 5.29 -9.82 6.54
C LYS A 56 5.41 -10.11 5.03
N ILE A 57 4.30 -10.47 4.39
CA ILE A 57 4.25 -10.72 2.94
C ILE A 57 4.59 -9.44 2.19
N ILE A 58 3.96 -8.32 2.56
CA ILE A 58 4.22 -7.00 1.99
C ILE A 58 5.70 -6.63 2.13
N ARG A 59 6.27 -6.70 3.34
CA ARG A 59 7.67 -6.36 3.60
C ARG A 59 8.64 -7.21 2.79
N LYS A 60 8.37 -8.51 2.72
CA LYS A 60 9.22 -9.43 1.96
C LYS A 60 9.20 -9.10 0.46
N TYR A 61 8.03 -8.93 -0.12
CA TYR A 61 7.90 -8.63 -1.55
C TYR A 61 8.46 -7.23 -1.88
N THR A 62 8.17 -6.22 -1.06
CA THR A 62 8.74 -4.87 -1.21
C THR A 62 10.27 -4.92 -1.15
N PHE A 63 10.85 -5.71 -0.25
CA PHE A 63 12.29 -5.91 -0.19
C PHE A 63 12.84 -6.50 -1.51
N GLU A 64 12.19 -7.51 -2.07
CA GLU A 64 12.60 -8.11 -3.34
C GLU A 64 12.60 -7.07 -4.46
N GLN A 65 11.58 -6.22 -4.54
CA GLN A 65 11.51 -5.10 -5.50
C GLN A 65 12.63 -4.08 -5.29
N LEU A 66 12.85 -3.62 -4.05
CA LEU A 66 13.90 -2.67 -3.73
C LEU A 66 15.30 -3.24 -3.93
N LYS A 67 15.49 -4.55 -3.72
CA LYS A 67 16.75 -5.24 -3.96
C LYS A 67 17.05 -5.33 -5.45
N GLU A 68 16.07 -5.70 -6.27
CA GLU A 68 16.21 -5.73 -7.73
C GLU A 68 16.53 -4.33 -8.29
N ALA A 69 15.91 -3.31 -7.74
CA ALA A 69 16.17 -1.90 -8.06
C ALA A 69 17.52 -1.38 -7.53
N GLY A 70 18.28 -2.19 -6.78
CA GLY A 70 19.58 -1.81 -6.20
C GLY A 70 19.51 -0.82 -5.04
N VAL A 71 18.32 -0.62 -4.46
CA VAL A 71 18.07 0.36 -3.37
C VAL A 71 18.34 -0.25 -2.00
N CYS A 72 17.80 -1.44 -1.71
CA CYS A 72 17.96 -2.14 -0.43
C CYS A 72 18.76 -3.43 -0.66
N LYS A 73 19.83 -3.65 0.12
CA LYS A 73 20.71 -4.80 -0.07
C LYS A 73 20.35 -6.00 0.82
N ASN A 74 19.98 -5.75 2.06
CA ASN A 74 19.71 -6.79 3.06
C ASN A 74 18.30 -6.62 3.59
N PHE A 75 17.64 -7.74 3.91
CA PHE A 75 16.27 -7.70 4.44
C PHE A 75 16.17 -7.01 5.80
N GLU A 76 17.22 -7.08 6.61
CA GLU A 76 17.30 -6.40 7.91
C GLU A 76 17.17 -4.88 7.79
N ASP A 77 17.55 -4.33 6.63
CA ASP A 77 17.51 -2.89 6.38
C ASP A 77 16.13 -2.41 5.90
N ILE A 78 15.18 -3.32 5.65
CA ILE A 78 13.86 -2.95 5.09
C ILE A 78 13.11 -1.92 5.96
N GLY A 79 13.31 -1.95 7.26
CA GLY A 79 12.71 -1.01 8.21
C GLY A 79 13.14 0.45 8.00
N THR A 80 14.28 0.70 7.33
CA THR A 80 14.72 2.06 6.97
C THR A 80 13.92 2.65 5.81
N TYR A 81 13.27 1.78 5.02
CA TYR A 81 12.44 2.16 3.88
C TYR A 81 10.95 2.03 4.14
N MET A 82 10.54 1.15 5.06
CA MET A 82 9.13 0.92 5.40
C MET A 82 8.89 1.27 6.88
N TRP A 83 8.41 2.47 7.14
CA TRP A 83 8.30 3.04 8.50
C TRP A 83 7.01 2.65 9.23
N HIS A 84 6.05 2.06 8.55
CA HIS A 84 4.77 1.64 9.12
C HIS A 84 4.36 0.26 8.62
N GLY A 85 3.31 -0.32 9.21
CA GLY A 85 2.71 -1.56 8.75
C GLY A 85 2.07 -1.41 7.37
N GLY A 86 2.13 -2.47 6.57
CA GLY A 86 1.63 -2.48 5.19
C GLY A 86 0.15 -2.82 5.06
N ALA A 87 -0.56 -3.07 6.16
CA ALA A 87 -1.99 -3.38 6.15
C ALA A 87 -2.64 -3.13 7.52
N HIS A 88 -3.90 -2.78 7.52
CA HIS A 88 -4.72 -2.64 8.72
C HIS A 88 -6.20 -2.83 8.40
N HIS A 89 -7.00 -3.13 9.41
CA HIS A 89 -8.46 -3.21 9.25
C HIS A 89 -9.09 -1.84 9.05
N VAL A 90 -10.19 -1.83 8.31
CA VAL A 90 -11.02 -0.65 8.06
C VAL A 90 -12.28 -0.77 8.90
N GLY A 91 -12.60 0.27 9.66
CA GLY A 91 -13.78 0.33 10.48
C GLY A 91 -13.98 1.73 11.07
N PHE A 92 -14.45 1.80 12.31
CA PHE A 92 -14.71 3.05 12.98
C PHE A 92 -13.42 3.80 13.36
N ASP A 93 -12.37 3.06 13.74
CA ASP A 93 -11.04 3.58 14.01
C ASP A 93 -10.10 3.41 12.82
N VAL A 94 -9.06 4.26 12.74
CA VAL A 94 -8.03 4.20 11.68
C VAL A 94 -7.33 2.85 11.62
N HIS A 95 -7.12 2.22 12.78
CA HIS A 95 -6.64 0.86 12.93
C HIS A 95 -7.67 0.13 13.77
N ASP A 96 -8.72 -0.36 13.14
CA ASP A 96 -9.82 -0.96 13.84
C ASP A 96 -9.46 -2.32 14.44
N VAL A 97 -10.13 -2.66 15.53
CA VAL A 97 -9.96 -3.96 16.19
C VAL A 97 -10.67 -5.06 15.43
N VAL A 98 -10.15 -6.27 15.52
CA VAL A 98 -10.73 -7.45 14.89
C VAL A 98 -11.07 -8.47 15.93
N GLU A 99 -12.31 -8.90 15.92
CA GLU A 99 -12.76 -10.09 16.62
C GLU A 99 -12.80 -11.27 15.65
N GLY A 100 -12.36 -12.45 16.08
CA GLY A 100 -12.48 -13.68 15.29
C GLY A 100 -11.17 -14.44 15.11
N SER A 101 -11.12 -15.26 14.08
CA SER A 101 -10.02 -16.21 13.84
C SER A 101 -8.68 -15.59 13.43
N GLY A 102 -8.68 -14.29 13.10
CA GLY A 102 -7.52 -13.62 12.50
C GLY A 102 -7.21 -14.07 11.07
N LEU A 103 -8.11 -14.82 10.45
CA LEU A 103 -8.02 -15.22 9.04
C LEU A 103 -8.85 -14.30 8.17
N ALA A 104 -8.39 -14.09 6.94
CA ALA A 104 -9.21 -13.47 5.91
C ALA A 104 -10.44 -14.35 5.64
N VAL A 105 -11.63 -13.79 5.78
CA VAL A 105 -12.89 -14.45 5.44
C VAL A 105 -13.69 -13.58 4.49
N PRO A 106 -14.56 -14.14 3.63
CA PRO A 106 -15.40 -13.35 2.74
C PRO A 106 -16.19 -12.28 3.48
N GLY A 107 -16.24 -11.07 2.93
CA GLY A 107 -16.87 -9.89 3.52
C GLY A 107 -15.96 -9.03 4.39
N VAL A 108 -14.76 -9.49 4.76
CA VAL A 108 -13.77 -8.65 5.46
C VAL A 108 -13.23 -7.57 4.52
N VAL A 109 -13.20 -6.34 5.02
CA VAL A 109 -12.54 -5.21 4.36
C VAL A 109 -11.33 -4.78 5.18
N PHE A 110 -10.18 -4.61 4.52
CA PHE A 110 -8.99 -4.05 5.12
C PHE A 110 -8.17 -3.24 4.12
N CYS A 111 -7.26 -2.40 4.63
CA CYS A 111 -6.35 -1.64 3.77
C CYS A 111 -5.11 -2.45 3.43
N VAL A 112 -4.71 -2.41 2.16
CA VAL A 112 -3.36 -2.67 1.69
C VAL A 112 -2.67 -1.32 1.57
N ASP A 113 -1.79 -0.99 2.53
CA ASP A 113 -1.21 0.34 2.75
C ASP A 113 0.31 0.29 2.63
N ILE A 114 0.80 0.39 1.41
CA ILE A 114 2.22 0.22 1.12
C ILE A 114 2.91 1.58 1.04
N GLY A 115 3.91 1.79 1.90
CA GLY A 115 4.73 2.99 1.90
C GLY A 115 6.21 2.66 1.81
N VAL A 116 6.92 3.36 0.91
CA VAL A 116 8.37 3.30 0.78
C VAL A 116 8.94 4.71 0.85
N TYR A 117 9.95 4.88 1.69
CA TYR A 117 10.58 6.16 2.01
C TYR A 117 12.09 6.03 1.84
N HIS A 118 12.70 6.96 1.12
CA HIS A 118 14.14 7.02 0.92
C HIS A 118 14.67 8.36 1.45
N GLU A 119 15.24 8.33 2.65
CA GLU A 119 15.63 9.53 3.38
C GLU A 119 16.66 10.37 2.61
N GLU A 120 17.74 9.75 2.11
CA GLU A 120 18.78 10.46 1.36
C GLU A 120 18.28 11.12 0.07
N TRP A 121 17.24 10.56 -0.55
CA TRP A 121 16.64 11.15 -1.75
C TRP A 121 15.57 12.20 -1.39
N GLY A 122 15.13 12.25 -0.15
CA GLY A 122 14.01 13.07 0.30
C GLY A 122 12.70 12.70 -0.41
N ILE A 123 12.54 11.42 -0.78
CA ILE A 123 11.38 10.91 -1.53
C ILE A 123 10.67 9.85 -0.71
N GLY A 124 9.36 9.95 -0.64
CA GLY A 124 8.51 8.92 -0.08
C GLY A 124 7.19 8.84 -0.82
N PHE A 125 6.69 7.63 -0.98
CA PHE A 125 5.38 7.38 -1.56
C PHE A 125 4.58 6.42 -0.71
N ARG A 126 3.26 6.62 -0.73
CA ARG A 126 2.28 5.76 -0.09
C ARG A 126 1.15 5.47 -1.06
N LEU A 127 0.86 4.20 -1.24
CA LEU A 127 -0.24 3.68 -2.03
C LEU A 127 -1.09 2.80 -1.12
N GLU A 128 -2.30 3.27 -0.83
CA GLU A 128 -3.25 2.59 0.03
C GLU A 128 -4.56 2.36 -0.71
N ASP A 129 -5.01 1.12 -0.69
CA ASP A 129 -6.24 0.66 -1.31
C ASP A 129 -7.08 -0.16 -0.34
N ASN A 130 -8.40 -0.03 -0.43
CA ASN A 130 -9.32 -0.89 0.29
C ASN A 130 -9.50 -2.22 -0.44
N CYS A 131 -9.31 -3.31 0.30
CA CYS A 131 -9.44 -4.68 -0.17
C CYS A 131 -10.67 -5.33 0.46
N LEU A 132 -11.59 -5.82 -0.35
CA LEU A 132 -12.70 -6.68 0.07
C LEU A 132 -12.32 -8.14 -0.22
N ILE A 133 -12.33 -9.00 0.79
CA ILE A 133 -12.17 -10.44 0.60
C ILE A 133 -13.46 -11.01 0.00
N THR A 134 -13.34 -11.69 -1.13
CA THR A 134 -14.42 -12.40 -1.82
C THR A 134 -14.39 -13.90 -1.50
N GLU A 135 -15.28 -14.71 -2.09
CA GLU A 135 -15.33 -16.17 -1.87
C GLU A 135 -14.07 -16.89 -2.38
N ASP A 136 -13.39 -16.35 -3.38
CA ASP A 136 -12.26 -16.99 -4.08
C ASP A 136 -11.01 -16.14 -4.19
N GLY A 137 -11.03 -14.89 -3.72
CA GLY A 137 -9.92 -13.97 -3.83
C GLY A 137 -10.15 -12.67 -3.08
N CYS A 138 -9.86 -11.54 -3.74
CA CYS A 138 -10.17 -10.22 -3.22
C CYS A 138 -10.46 -9.21 -4.34
N GLU A 139 -11.18 -8.15 -3.99
CA GLU A 139 -11.48 -7.04 -4.87
C GLU A 139 -10.86 -5.74 -4.33
N ASN A 140 -10.22 -4.97 -5.23
CA ASN A 140 -9.77 -3.62 -4.93
C ASN A 140 -10.94 -2.64 -5.11
N LEU A 141 -11.50 -2.15 -4.02
CA LEU A 141 -12.63 -1.20 -4.04
C LEU A 141 -12.22 0.19 -4.54
N SER A 142 -10.93 0.51 -4.51
CA SER A 142 -10.37 1.79 -4.96
C SER A 142 -9.85 1.75 -6.41
N ARG A 143 -10.08 0.68 -7.17
CA ARG A 143 -9.50 0.45 -8.51
C ARG A 143 -9.85 1.52 -9.55
N ALA A 144 -10.95 2.23 -9.36
CA ALA A 144 -11.38 3.30 -10.28
C ALA A 144 -10.52 4.58 -10.18
N ILE A 145 -9.69 4.69 -9.15
CA ILE A 145 -8.81 5.85 -8.93
C ILE A 145 -7.48 5.56 -9.64
N PRO A 146 -6.91 6.51 -10.42
CA PRO A 146 -5.64 6.32 -11.12
C PRO A 146 -4.55 5.80 -10.18
N ARG A 147 -3.88 4.73 -10.59
CA ARG A 147 -2.85 4.03 -9.80
C ARG A 147 -1.53 3.89 -10.55
N GLN A 148 -1.57 3.75 -11.86
CA GLN A 148 -0.37 3.67 -12.70
C GLN A 148 0.22 5.05 -12.94
N ILE A 149 1.54 5.11 -13.12
CA ILE A 149 2.24 6.39 -13.34
C ILE A 149 1.66 7.14 -14.53
N ASP A 150 1.47 6.45 -15.65
CA ASP A 150 0.95 7.07 -16.88
C ASP A 150 -0.49 7.60 -16.70
N GLU A 151 -1.33 6.88 -15.96
CA GLU A 151 -2.69 7.32 -15.63
C GLU A 151 -2.66 8.59 -14.78
N ILE A 152 -1.78 8.63 -13.76
CA ILE A 152 -1.62 9.77 -12.86
C ILE A 152 -1.09 10.97 -13.65
N GLU A 153 -0.04 10.79 -14.45
CA GLU A 153 0.53 11.86 -15.27
C GLU A 153 -0.49 12.39 -16.29
N ALA A 154 -1.28 11.51 -16.93
CA ALA A 154 -2.35 11.89 -17.84
C ALA A 154 -3.49 12.64 -17.13
N PHE A 155 -3.86 12.21 -15.91
CA PHE A 155 -4.88 12.88 -15.11
C PHE A 155 -4.43 14.30 -14.70
N MET A 156 -3.19 14.45 -14.25
CA MET A 156 -2.61 15.72 -13.83
C MET A 156 -2.36 16.68 -15.01
N GLY A 157 -2.06 16.16 -16.19
CA GLY A 157 -1.83 16.94 -17.39
C GLY A 157 -3.09 17.54 -18.04
N ARG A 158 -4.28 17.21 -17.53
CA ARG A 158 -5.58 17.75 -18.01
C ARG A 158 -5.99 19.06 -17.36
N ARG A 159 -5.12 19.64 -16.52
CA ARG A 159 -5.36 20.91 -15.82
C ARG A 159 -4.70 22.08 -16.54
#